data_e78b29a201a3d15a0f2f07525b88d105
#
_entry.id   e78b29a201a3d15a0f2f07525b88d105
#
_cell.length_a   1.000
_cell.length_b   1.000
_cell.length_c   1.000
_cell.angle_alpha   90.00
_cell.angle_beta   90.00
_cell.angle_gamma   90.00
#
_symmetry.space_group_name_H-M   'P 1'
#
loop_
_entity.id
_entity.type
_entity.pdbx_description
1 polymer ?
#
loop_
_entity_poly.entity_id
_entity_poly.type
_entity_poly.pdbx_seq_one_letter_code
_entity_poly.pdbx_strand_id
1 'polypeptide(L)'
;LFSNFGLPIEETHSYNEETLYEQVIPYLHDLHDQGVREIFDYTTQYFGRRADILKTLSDSTGIRVVTNTGIYGGADDRYVPDYAFSATAEELARKWIAEFEDGIGETGIHPGFIKLAFDDGPPSPIDRKLFEAGILTHLATGLTIAVHTGSNPDAVRLQLDLLEAYGVDPGAWIWTHANWHDDTGLLLETASKGAWVSMDGVKKENIEQYIGYIHRFKEAGLLNRILISHDGDAYPAGGDIRPFHSITSALIPAMHSQGFPESVVEQLFSRNPGEAYAVRVRRYGFER
;
A
#
# COMPACT_ATOMS: atom_id res chain seq x y z
N LEU A 1 -3.43 2.20 9.85
CA LEU A 1 -4.26 2.09 11.06
C LEU A 1 -4.06 3.27 12.00
N PHE A 2 -2.83 3.69 12.18
CA PHE A 2 -2.41 4.86 12.94
C PHE A 2 -1.13 5.41 12.33
N SER A 3 -0.93 6.72 12.41
CA SER A 3 0.29 7.33 11.89
C SER A 3 0.63 8.63 12.62
N ASN A 4 1.90 8.95 12.62
CA ASN A 4 2.44 10.24 13.02
C ASN A 4 2.86 11.08 11.81
N PHE A 5 2.20 10.86 10.67
CA PHE A 5 2.41 11.66 9.47
C PHE A 5 2.12 13.13 9.76
N GLY A 6 3.05 14.01 9.39
CA GLY A 6 2.99 15.44 9.71
C GLY A 6 3.92 15.88 10.86
N LEU A 7 4.33 14.96 11.74
CA LEU A 7 5.33 15.26 12.77
C LEU A 7 6.76 15.25 12.21
N PRO A 8 7.73 15.88 12.90
CA PRO A 8 9.15 15.70 12.62
C PRO A 8 9.56 14.22 12.75
N ILE A 9 10.54 13.79 11.95
CA ILE A 9 10.97 12.39 11.89
C ILE A 9 11.39 11.82 13.26
N GLU A 10 11.96 12.65 14.13
CA GLU A 10 12.41 12.26 15.47
C GLU A 10 11.26 11.99 16.44
N GLU A 11 10.07 12.51 16.14
CA GLU A 11 8.88 12.41 17.00
C GLU A 11 7.89 11.32 16.54
N THR A 12 8.09 10.76 15.35
CA THR A 12 7.11 9.88 14.71
C THR A 12 6.87 8.54 15.42
N HIS A 13 7.80 8.10 16.25
CA HIS A 13 7.68 6.81 16.95
C HIS A 13 6.96 6.88 18.31
N SER A 14 6.60 8.08 18.76
CA SER A 14 5.98 8.30 20.07
C SER A 14 4.47 8.28 19.97
N TYR A 15 3.83 7.34 20.64
CA TYR A 15 2.37 7.22 20.76
C TYR A 15 1.94 7.18 22.22
N ASN A 16 0.79 7.76 22.52
CA ASN A 16 0.06 7.41 23.74
C ASN A 16 -0.67 6.09 23.49
N GLU A 17 -0.05 4.99 23.88
CA GLU A 17 -0.55 3.65 23.60
C GLU A 17 -1.91 3.37 24.26
N GLU A 18 -2.15 3.86 25.47
CA GLU A 18 -3.42 3.69 26.17
C GLU A 18 -4.57 4.29 25.35
N THR A 19 -4.45 5.57 24.99
CA THR A 19 -5.45 6.27 24.18
C THR A 19 -5.60 5.65 22.78
N LEU A 20 -4.49 5.21 22.17
CA LEU A 20 -4.51 4.53 20.90
C LEU A 20 -5.32 3.22 20.95
N TYR A 21 -5.06 2.38 21.95
CA TYR A 21 -5.80 1.12 22.13
C TYR A 21 -7.27 1.35 22.45
N GLU A 22 -7.58 2.32 23.31
CA GLU A 22 -8.97 2.69 23.62
C GLU A 22 -9.77 3.14 22.39
N GLN A 23 -9.12 3.80 21.44
CA GLN A 23 -9.75 4.30 20.22
C GLN A 23 -9.79 3.26 19.10
N VAL A 24 -8.68 2.57 18.85
CA VAL A 24 -8.51 1.72 17.66
C VAL A 24 -9.10 0.33 17.84
N ILE A 25 -9.01 -0.29 19.03
CA ILE A 25 -9.53 -1.64 19.26
C ILE A 25 -11.04 -1.75 19.02
N PRO A 26 -11.91 -0.88 19.58
CA PRO A 26 -13.33 -0.93 19.27
C PRO A 26 -13.64 -0.72 17.80
N TYR A 27 -12.90 0.16 17.13
CA TYR A 27 -13.03 0.41 15.70
C TYR A 27 -12.71 -0.84 14.86
N LEU A 28 -11.65 -1.56 15.21
CA LEU A 28 -11.28 -2.80 14.52
C LEU A 28 -12.27 -3.94 14.82
N HIS A 29 -12.86 -4.02 16.01
CA HIS A 29 -13.94 -4.96 16.28
C HIS A 29 -15.16 -4.72 15.37
N ASP A 30 -15.57 -3.46 15.20
CA ASP A 30 -16.66 -3.11 14.29
C ASP A 30 -16.35 -3.55 12.84
N LEU A 31 -15.11 -3.38 12.39
CA LEU A 31 -14.68 -3.86 11.07
C LEU A 31 -14.67 -5.39 10.98
N HIS A 32 -14.21 -6.07 12.02
CA HIS A 32 -14.23 -7.54 12.08
C HIS A 32 -15.66 -8.07 11.97
N ASP A 33 -16.61 -7.45 12.66
CA ASP A 33 -18.04 -7.82 12.60
C ASP A 33 -18.65 -7.57 11.22
N GLN A 34 -18.12 -6.59 10.48
CA GLN A 34 -18.47 -6.33 9.08
C GLN A 34 -17.78 -7.27 8.08
N GLY A 35 -16.99 -8.23 8.53
CA GLY A 35 -16.34 -9.24 7.69
C GLY A 35 -14.91 -8.92 7.27
N VAL A 36 -14.32 -7.82 7.72
CA VAL A 36 -12.89 -7.53 7.46
C VAL A 36 -12.02 -8.53 8.25
N ARG A 37 -11.03 -9.12 7.60
CA ARG A 37 -10.15 -10.13 8.19
C ARG A 37 -8.67 -9.78 8.08
N GLU A 38 -8.34 -8.86 7.19
CA GLU A 38 -6.96 -8.47 6.95
C GLU A 38 -6.87 -7.00 6.57
N ILE A 39 -5.84 -6.34 7.07
CA ILE A 39 -5.53 -4.93 6.76
C ILE A 39 -4.04 -4.83 6.44
N PHE A 40 -3.72 -4.17 5.33
CA PHE A 40 -2.36 -3.80 4.95
C PHE A 40 -2.06 -2.41 5.49
N ASP A 41 -1.19 -2.32 6.49
CA ASP A 41 -0.81 -1.05 7.09
C ASP A 41 0.36 -0.42 6.34
N TYR A 42 0.14 0.75 5.77
CA TYR A 42 1.09 1.45 4.91
C TYR A 42 2.00 2.44 5.64
N THR A 43 1.90 2.51 6.98
CA THR A 43 2.75 3.36 7.80
C THR A 43 4.19 2.85 7.76
N THR A 44 5.13 3.64 7.20
CA THR A 44 6.53 3.26 7.13
C THR A 44 7.29 3.59 8.41
N GLN A 45 8.50 3.05 8.54
CA GLN A 45 9.35 3.21 9.73
C GLN A 45 9.43 4.67 10.18
N TYR A 46 9.72 5.59 9.28
CA TYR A 46 10.07 6.97 9.60
C TYR A 46 8.88 7.93 9.71
N PHE A 47 7.64 7.47 9.51
CA PHE A 47 6.47 8.24 9.90
C PHE A 47 5.52 7.49 10.87
N GLY A 48 6.08 6.56 11.64
CA GLY A 48 5.40 6.05 12.82
C GLY A 48 5.09 4.57 12.85
N ARG A 49 5.68 3.72 11.98
CA ARG A 49 5.50 2.27 12.05
C ARG A 49 5.92 1.72 13.42
N ARG A 50 4.99 1.09 14.13
CA ARG A 50 5.19 0.36 15.39
C ARG A 50 4.64 -1.05 15.26
N ALA A 51 5.50 -1.99 14.84
CA ALA A 51 5.13 -3.38 14.60
C ALA A 51 4.58 -4.07 15.86
N ASP A 52 5.10 -3.73 17.03
CA ASP A 52 4.62 -4.19 18.34
C ASP A 52 3.19 -3.75 18.64
N ILE A 53 2.84 -2.49 18.37
CA ILE A 53 1.46 -1.98 18.49
C ILE A 53 0.54 -2.68 17.49
N LEU A 54 0.97 -2.81 16.21
CA LEU A 54 0.19 -3.51 15.18
C LEU A 54 -0.09 -4.96 15.58
N LYS A 55 0.88 -5.64 16.19
CA LYS A 55 0.69 -7.00 16.71
C LYS A 55 -0.34 -7.03 17.84
N THR A 56 -0.25 -6.13 18.80
CA THR A 56 -1.22 -6.04 19.90
C THR A 56 -2.65 -5.81 19.37
N LEU A 57 -2.82 -4.92 18.38
CA LEU A 57 -4.11 -4.66 17.75
C LEU A 57 -4.62 -5.91 17.01
N SER A 58 -3.74 -6.60 16.27
CA SER A 58 -4.09 -7.84 15.57
C SER A 58 -4.53 -8.96 16.53
N ASP A 59 -3.74 -9.19 17.58
CA ASP A 59 -4.02 -10.23 18.59
C ASP A 59 -5.33 -9.94 19.35
N SER A 60 -5.62 -8.66 19.62
CA SER A 60 -6.81 -8.25 20.39
C SER A 60 -8.11 -8.32 19.58
N THR A 61 -8.05 -8.20 18.25
CA THR A 61 -9.24 -8.02 17.41
C THR A 61 -9.50 -9.17 16.45
N GLY A 62 -8.51 -10.06 16.24
CA GLY A 62 -8.59 -11.14 15.27
C GLY A 62 -8.44 -10.69 13.81
N ILE A 63 -8.22 -9.40 13.55
CA ILE A 63 -7.86 -8.90 12.21
C ILE A 63 -6.36 -9.07 12.01
N ARG A 64 -5.95 -9.76 10.95
CA ARG A 64 -4.53 -9.82 10.58
C ARG A 64 -4.07 -8.45 10.07
N VAL A 65 -2.99 -7.93 10.64
CA VAL A 65 -2.37 -6.69 10.18
C VAL A 65 -1.04 -7.01 9.51
N VAL A 66 -0.95 -6.71 8.23
CA VAL A 66 0.26 -6.88 7.43
C VAL A 66 1.03 -5.56 7.43
N THR A 67 2.22 -5.55 8.01
CA THR A 67 3.12 -4.38 8.03
C THR A 67 4.13 -4.44 6.88
N ASN A 68 4.93 -3.37 6.71
CA ASN A 68 5.82 -3.18 5.59
C ASN A 68 7.28 -2.95 6.01
N THR A 69 8.17 -2.99 5.01
CA THR A 69 9.51 -2.38 5.05
C THR A 69 9.61 -1.29 4.01
N GLY A 70 10.70 -0.54 3.98
CA GLY A 70 10.90 0.54 3.00
C GLY A 70 10.98 1.93 3.63
N ILE A 71 11.17 2.94 2.79
CA ILE A 71 11.28 4.36 3.17
C ILE A 71 10.31 5.17 2.32
N TYR A 72 9.57 6.08 2.97
CA TYR A 72 8.66 7.00 2.31
C TYR A 72 9.43 8.22 1.79
N GLY A 73 9.65 8.29 0.46
CA GLY A 73 10.36 9.38 -0.20
C GLY A 73 9.49 10.58 -0.57
N GLY A 74 8.19 10.54 -0.31
CA GLY A 74 7.28 11.67 -0.55
C GLY A 74 7.30 12.70 0.59
N ALA A 75 6.49 13.74 0.45
CA ALA A 75 6.40 14.87 1.39
C ALA A 75 7.70 15.67 1.51
N ASP A 76 8.32 15.99 0.36
CA ASP A 76 9.60 16.71 0.26
C ASP A 76 10.74 16.00 1.03
N ASP A 77 10.83 14.68 0.87
CA ASP A 77 11.82 13.80 1.52
C ASP A 77 11.83 13.83 3.05
N ARG A 78 10.81 14.43 3.68
CA ARG A 78 10.73 14.63 5.15
C ARG A 78 10.99 13.38 5.96
N TYR A 79 10.61 12.20 5.44
CA TYR A 79 10.74 10.92 6.12
C TYR A 79 11.88 10.06 5.57
N VAL A 80 12.78 10.67 4.81
CA VAL A 80 14.01 10.02 4.35
C VAL A 80 15.13 10.31 5.35
N PRO A 81 15.64 9.29 6.09
CA PRO A 81 16.71 9.51 7.05
C PRO A 81 18.04 9.88 6.33
N ASP A 82 18.87 10.68 6.98
CA ASP A 82 20.12 11.21 6.42
C ASP A 82 21.01 10.13 5.77
N TYR A 83 21.12 8.97 6.40
CA TYR A 83 21.94 7.89 5.86
C TYR A 83 21.47 7.40 4.49
N ALA A 84 20.17 7.50 4.17
CA ALA A 84 19.63 7.03 2.90
C ALA A 84 20.10 7.89 1.71
N PHE A 85 20.43 9.15 1.92
CA PHE A 85 21.00 10.02 0.87
C PHE A 85 22.41 9.58 0.45
N SER A 86 23.21 9.08 1.38
CA SER A 86 24.59 8.62 1.12
C SER A 86 24.70 7.14 0.79
N ALA A 87 23.75 6.31 1.23
CA ALA A 87 23.73 4.88 0.96
C ALA A 87 23.45 4.57 -0.52
N THR A 88 23.97 3.43 -0.99
CA THR A 88 23.60 2.86 -2.30
C THR A 88 22.25 2.14 -2.24
N ALA A 89 21.65 1.85 -3.41
CA ALA A 89 20.42 1.07 -3.48
C ALA A 89 20.60 -0.34 -2.86
N GLU A 90 21.74 -0.97 -3.06
CA GLU A 90 22.08 -2.28 -2.49
C GLU A 90 22.21 -2.23 -0.96
N GLU A 91 22.72 -1.13 -0.40
CA GLU A 91 22.82 -0.96 1.05
C GLU A 91 21.46 -0.76 1.71
N LEU A 92 20.55 -0.04 1.06
CA LEU A 92 19.17 0.08 1.49
C LEU A 92 18.44 -1.26 1.37
N ALA A 93 18.58 -1.95 0.23
CA ALA A 93 17.97 -3.25 0.02
C ALA A 93 18.42 -4.28 1.07
N ARG A 94 19.71 -4.33 1.43
CA ARG A 94 20.19 -5.22 2.50
C ARG A 94 19.49 -4.99 3.84
N LYS A 95 19.17 -3.75 4.21
CA LYS A 95 18.42 -3.45 5.44
C LYS A 95 16.98 -4.00 5.38
N TRP A 96 16.31 -3.82 4.23
CA TRP A 96 14.94 -4.28 4.06
C TRP A 96 14.85 -5.81 3.93
N ILE A 97 15.86 -6.44 3.31
CA ILE A 97 15.99 -7.89 3.27
C ILE A 97 16.20 -8.44 4.68
N ALA A 98 17.07 -7.80 5.49
CA ALA A 98 17.28 -8.21 6.87
C ALA A 98 16.00 -8.10 7.72
N GLU A 99 15.18 -7.04 7.55
CA GLU A 99 13.86 -6.97 8.21
C GLU A 99 12.94 -8.12 7.80
N PHE A 100 13.03 -8.59 6.54
CA PHE A 100 12.25 -9.73 6.06
C PHE A 100 12.79 -11.07 6.60
N GLU A 101 14.10 -11.25 6.69
CA GLU A 101 14.71 -12.51 7.13
C GLU A 101 14.76 -12.64 8.66
N ASP A 102 15.11 -11.58 9.36
CA ASP A 102 15.38 -11.56 10.80
C ASP A 102 14.22 -10.98 11.63
N GLY A 103 13.32 -10.23 10.98
CA GLY A 103 12.24 -9.49 11.63
C GLY A 103 12.55 -8.01 11.87
N ILE A 104 11.49 -7.23 12.11
CA ILE A 104 11.56 -5.80 12.37
C ILE A 104 12.04 -5.56 13.80
N GLY A 105 13.26 -5.06 13.96
CA GLY A 105 13.88 -4.86 15.27
C GLY A 105 13.91 -6.15 16.07
N GLU A 106 13.54 -6.09 17.37
CA GLU A 106 13.50 -7.27 18.26
C GLU A 106 12.08 -7.88 18.35
N THR A 107 11.15 -7.47 17.47
CA THR A 107 9.75 -7.90 17.58
C THR A 107 9.48 -9.31 17.05
N GLY A 108 10.37 -9.85 16.21
CA GLY A 108 10.15 -11.11 15.48
C GLY A 108 9.01 -11.02 14.43
N ILE A 109 8.54 -9.81 14.10
CA ILE A 109 7.50 -9.59 13.09
C ILE A 109 8.17 -9.31 11.76
N HIS A 110 7.75 -10.02 10.71
CA HIS A 110 8.29 -9.85 9.37
C HIS A 110 7.38 -8.97 8.51
N PRO A 111 7.94 -8.08 7.65
CA PRO A 111 7.13 -7.29 6.73
C PRO A 111 6.51 -8.17 5.64
N GLY A 112 5.28 -7.85 5.21
CA GLY A 112 4.60 -8.55 4.12
C GLY A 112 4.72 -7.86 2.76
N PHE A 113 5.21 -6.62 2.70
CA PHE A 113 5.42 -5.86 1.47
C PHE A 113 6.44 -4.73 1.67
N ILE A 114 6.82 -4.08 0.56
CA ILE A 114 7.71 -2.91 0.56
C ILE A 114 6.83 -1.68 0.31
N LYS A 115 6.93 -0.65 1.17
CA LYS A 115 6.23 0.62 0.99
C LYS A 115 7.20 1.74 0.70
N LEU A 116 6.99 2.39 -0.44
CA LEU A 116 7.77 3.54 -0.92
C LEU A 116 6.84 4.71 -1.25
N ALA A 117 7.41 5.87 -1.55
CA ALA A 117 6.69 7.01 -2.07
C ALA A 117 7.58 7.86 -2.98
N PHE A 118 6.95 8.55 -3.91
CA PHE A 118 7.53 9.59 -4.75
C PHE A 118 6.79 10.90 -4.49
N ASP A 119 7.50 12.01 -4.61
CA ASP A 119 6.88 13.33 -4.62
C ASP A 119 6.19 13.64 -5.97
N ASP A 120 5.38 14.69 -5.98
CA ASP A 120 4.82 15.22 -7.22
C ASP A 120 5.94 15.82 -8.10
N GLY A 121 5.74 15.78 -9.43
CA GLY A 121 6.68 16.32 -10.40
C GLY A 121 7.75 15.32 -10.84
N PRO A 122 8.85 15.80 -11.46
CA PRO A 122 9.89 14.92 -11.97
C PRO A 122 10.55 14.10 -10.85
N PRO A 123 10.66 12.76 -10.98
CA PRO A 123 11.29 11.92 -9.98
C PRO A 123 12.72 12.37 -9.63
N SER A 124 13.00 12.47 -8.35
CA SER A 124 14.30 12.88 -7.82
C SER A 124 15.32 11.73 -7.88
N PRO A 125 16.63 12.00 -7.69
CA PRO A 125 17.63 10.94 -7.57
C PRO A 125 17.40 10.01 -6.37
N ILE A 126 16.82 10.50 -5.27
CA ILE A 126 16.50 9.66 -4.11
C ILE A 126 15.29 8.79 -4.37
N ASP A 127 14.23 9.30 -5.03
CA ASP A 127 13.08 8.50 -5.45
C ASP A 127 13.50 7.29 -6.29
N ARG A 128 14.32 7.56 -7.32
CA ARG A 128 14.89 6.52 -8.18
C ARG A 128 15.64 5.47 -7.36
N LYS A 129 16.54 5.93 -6.47
CA LYS A 129 17.37 5.04 -5.63
C LYS A 129 16.51 4.18 -4.69
N LEU A 130 15.49 4.77 -4.06
CA LEU A 130 14.57 4.03 -3.19
C LEU A 130 13.82 2.96 -3.98
N PHE A 131 13.39 3.25 -5.20
CA PHE A 131 12.69 2.28 -6.03
C PHE A 131 13.62 1.16 -6.53
N GLU A 132 14.86 1.47 -6.91
CA GLU A 132 15.88 0.47 -7.24
C GLU A 132 16.16 -0.45 -6.04
N ALA A 133 16.27 0.10 -4.83
CA ALA A 133 16.39 -0.69 -3.60
C ALA A 133 15.16 -1.60 -3.36
N GLY A 134 13.96 -1.10 -3.65
CA GLY A 134 12.73 -1.88 -3.62
C GLY A 134 12.76 -3.06 -4.61
N ILE A 135 13.22 -2.84 -5.83
CA ILE A 135 13.40 -3.88 -6.85
C ILE A 135 14.40 -4.96 -6.37
N LEU A 136 15.55 -4.54 -5.85
CA LEU A 136 16.55 -5.47 -5.32
C LEU A 136 16.00 -6.29 -4.14
N THR A 137 15.23 -5.65 -3.27
CA THR A 137 14.55 -6.34 -2.16
C THR A 137 13.51 -7.34 -2.67
N HIS A 138 12.67 -6.94 -3.66
CA HIS A 138 11.72 -7.86 -4.30
C HIS A 138 12.42 -9.09 -4.89
N LEU A 139 13.52 -8.88 -5.60
CA LEU A 139 14.26 -9.98 -6.25
C LEU A 139 14.85 -10.97 -5.24
N ALA A 140 15.15 -10.53 -4.01
CA ALA A 140 15.65 -11.39 -2.93
C ALA A 140 14.53 -12.05 -2.12
N THR A 141 13.42 -11.34 -1.88
CA THR A 141 12.40 -11.76 -0.91
C THR A 141 11.06 -12.16 -1.51
N GLY A 142 10.74 -11.64 -2.69
CA GLY A 142 9.41 -11.79 -3.31
C GLY A 142 8.37 -10.80 -2.78
N LEU A 143 8.72 -9.87 -1.89
CA LEU A 143 7.82 -8.84 -1.37
C LEU A 143 7.34 -7.91 -2.49
N THR A 144 6.05 -7.60 -2.53
CA THR A 144 5.47 -6.67 -3.50
C THR A 144 5.84 -5.22 -3.15
N ILE A 145 6.08 -4.39 -4.17
CA ILE A 145 6.49 -3.00 -4.04
C ILE A 145 5.26 -2.10 -4.18
N ALA A 146 4.74 -1.54 -3.09
CA ALA A 146 3.65 -0.58 -3.09
C ALA A 146 4.22 0.84 -3.02
N VAL A 147 3.91 1.67 -4.03
CA VAL A 147 4.47 3.01 -4.14
C VAL A 147 3.37 4.06 -4.14
N HIS A 148 3.44 5.02 -3.22
CA HIS A 148 2.68 6.26 -3.33
C HIS A 148 3.23 7.03 -4.55
N THR A 149 2.52 6.91 -5.67
CA THR A 149 2.90 7.54 -6.94
C THR A 149 1.91 8.65 -7.30
N GLY A 150 0.67 8.57 -6.78
CA GLY A 150 -0.35 9.59 -6.96
C GLY A 150 -0.61 9.92 -8.42
N SER A 151 -0.80 11.22 -8.71
CA SER A 151 -1.00 11.74 -10.07
C SER A 151 0.33 12.13 -10.74
N ASN A 152 1.32 11.22 -10.76
CA ASN A 152 2.65 11.48 -11.31
C ASN A 152 2.99 10.54 -12.49
N PRO A 153 2.63 10.90 -13.75
CA PRO A 153 2.88 10.05 -14.91
C PRO A 153 4.36 9.83 -15.22
N ASP A 154 5.24 10.78 -14.86
CA ASP A 154 6.69 10.62 -15.06
C ASP A 154 7.26 9.58 -14.09
N ALA A 155 6.77 9.56 -12.85
CA ALA A 155 7.11 8.52 -11.89
C ALA A 155 6.58 7.14 -12.34
N VAL A 156 5.35 7.04 -12.86
CA VAL A 156 4.79 5.80 -13.42
C VAL A 156 5.70 5.25 -14.52
N ARG A 157 6.13 6.10 -15.47
CA ARG A 157 7.03 5.67 -16.58
C ARG A 157 8.38 5.22 -16.05
N LEU A 158 9.01 6.01 -15.16
CA LEU A 158 10.29 5.64 -14.55
C LEU A 158 10.22 4.30 -13.81
N GLN A 159 9.15 4.07 -13.05
CA GLN A 159 8.96 2.84 -12.30
C GLN A 159 8.82 1.64 -13.24
N LEU A 160 8.04 1.75 -14.32
CA LEU A 160 7.91 0.71 -15.35
C LEU A 160 9.24 0.44 -16.06
N ASP A 161 9.97 1.48 -16.46
CA ASP A 161 11.27 1.37 -17.13
C ASP A 161 12.30 0.67 -16.22
N LEU A 162 12.31 0.98 -14.94
CA LEU A 162 13.20 0.33 -13.98
C LEU A 162 12.84 -1.14 -13.77
N LEU A 163 11.55 -1.48 -13.64
CA LEU A 163 11.12 -2.88 -13.53
C LEU A 163 11.59 -3.67 -14.75
N GLU A 164 11.42 -3.12 -15.96
CA GLU A 164 11.89 -3.75 -17.20
C GLU A 164 13.42 -3.91 -17.21
N ALA A 165 14.16 -2.85 -16.86
CA ALA A 165 15.63 -2.87 -16.85
C ALA A 165 16.21 -3.93 -15.89
N TYR A 166 15.52 -4.21 -14.77
CA TYR A 166 15.90 -5.24 -13.80
C TYR A 166 15.26 -6.61 -14.08
N GLY A 167 14.47 -6.75 -15.16
CA GLY A 167 13.78 -7.98 -15.52
C GLY A 167 12.70 -8.41 -14.53
N VAL A 168 12.04 -7.45 -13.87
CA VAL A 168 10.96 -7.68 -12.91
C VAL A 168 9.61 -7.49 -13.60
N ASP A 169 8.70 -8.46 -13.45
CA ASP A 169 7.33 -8.37 -13.97
C ASP A 169 6.58 -7.23 -13.25
N PRO A 170 5.86 -6.34 -13.97
CA PRO A 170 5.09 -5.25 -13.37
C PRO A 170 4.06 -5.70 -12.33
N GLY A 171 3.63 -6.96 -12.33
CA GLY A 171 2.80 -7.54 -11.25
C GLY A 171 3.46 -7.54 -9.87
N ALA A 172 4.75 -7.22 -9.77
CA ALA A 172 5.44 -6.98 -8.52
C ALA A 172 5.19 -5.58 -7.93
N TRP A 173 4.54 -4.69 -8.67
CA TRP A 173 4.38 -3.29 -8.31
C TRP A 173 2.90 -2.87 -8.22
N ILE A 174 2.61 -2.04 -7.20
CA ILE A 174 1.31 -1.40 -6.97
C ILE A 174 1.48 0.11 -7.10
N TRP A 175 0.80 0.71 -8.08
CA TRP A 175 0.62 2.15 -8.17
C TRP A 175 -0.45 2.59 -7.17
N THR A 176 -0.05 3.14 -6.02
CA THR A 176 -0.95 3.63 -4.98
C THR A 176 -1.43 5.04 -5.30
N HIS A 177 -2.69 5.34 -4.97
CA HIS A 177 -3.41 6.60 -5.24
C HIS A 177 -3.54 6.90 -6.74
N ALA A 178 -3.65 5.87 -7.56
CA ALA A 178 -3.79 6.02 -9.00
C ALA A 178 -5.04 6.80 -9.41
N ASN A 179 -6.09 6.79 -8.57
CA ASN A 179 -7.30 7.56 -8.76
C ASN A 179 -7.14 9.09 -8.63
N TRP A 180 -5.98 9.59 -8.20
CA TRP A 180 -5.66 11.02 -8.26
C TRP A 180 -5.29 11.45 -9.69
N HIS A 181 -5.00 10.51 -10.58
CA HIS A 181 -4.72 10.78 -11.97
C HIS A 181 -6.01 10.72 -12.81
N ASP A 182 -6.27 11.78 -13.57
CA ASP A 182 -7.53 11.93 -14.33
C ASP A 182 -7.56 11.09 -15.62
N ASP A 183 -6.40 10.74 -16.21
CA ASP A 183 -6.33 9.97 -17.44
C ASP A 183 -6.55 8.47 -17.19
N THR A 184 -7.78 8.04 -17.39
CA THR A 184 -8.15 6.62 -17.30
C THR A 184 -7.39 5.76 -18.31
N GLY A 185 -6.93 6.32 -19.44
CA GLY A 185 -6.12 5.60 -20.43
C GLY A 185 -4.81 5.11 -19.84
N LEU A 186 -4.09 5.97 -19.09
CA LEU A 186 -2.84 5.59 -18.44
C LEU A 186 -3.07 4.52 -17.35
N LEU A 187 -4.19 4.60 -16.60
CA LEU A 187 -4.55 3.58 -15.62
C LEU A 187 -4.71 2.20 -16.27
N LEU A 188 -5.50 2.13 -17.35
CA LEU A 188 -5.76 0.89 -18.07
C LEU A 188 -4.50 0.37 -18.79
N GLU A 189 -3.70 1.26 -19.39
CA GLU A 189 -2.41 0.90 -20.00
C GLU A 189 -1.49 0.26 -18.96
N THR A 190 -1.32 0.87 -17.79
CA THR A 190 -0.47 0.38 -16.71
C THR A 190 -0.95 -0.98 -16.19
N ALA A 191 -2.26 -1.13 -15.99
CA ALA A 191 -2.88 -2.41 -15.62
C ALA A 191 -2.68 -3.49 -16.69
N SER A 192 -2.76 -3.14 -17.98
CA SER A 192 -2.56 -4.08 -19.09
C SER A 192 -1.15 -4.64 -19.20
N LYS A 193 -0.15 -3.90 -18.68
CA LYS A 193 1.23 -4.36 -18.54
C LYS A 193 1.41 -5.34 -17.37
N GLY A 194 0.37 -5.54 -16.55
CA GLY A 194 0.37 -6.46 -15.43
C GLY A 194 0.51 -5.82 -14.04
N ALA A 195 0.77 -4.52 -13.96
CA ALA A 195 0.85 -3.78 -12.72
C ALA A 195 -0.49 -3.74 -11.96
N TRP A 196 -0.44 -3.54 -10.66
CA TRP A 196 -1.62 -3.30 -9.85
C TRP A 196 -1.89 -1.80 -9.77
N VAL A 197 -3.15 -1.41 -10.00
CA VAL A 197 -3.61 -0.02 -9.94
C VAL A 197 -4.53 0.13 -8.74
N SER A 198 -4.09 0.90 -7.72
CA SER A 198 -4.84 1.06 -6.47
C SER A 198 -5.63 2.36 -6.46
N MET A 199 -6.96 2.22 -6.32
CA MET A 199 -7.93 3.30 -6.17
C MET A 199 -8.21 3.47 -4.68
N ASP A 200 -7.65 4.52 -4.09
CA ASP A 200 -7.65 4.73 -2.64
C ASP A 200 -8.53 5.92 -2.24
N GLY A 201 -9.07 5.90 -1.02
CA GLY A 201 -9.89 6.98 -0.51
C GLY A 201 -11.41 6.79 -0.65
N VAL A 202 -11.89 5.53 -0.57
CA VAL A 202 -13.34 5.23 -0.59
C VAL A 202 -14.03 5.90 0.59
N LYS A 203 -15.05 6.71 0.28
CA LYS A 203 -15.95 7.38 1.24
C LYS A 203 -17.39 7.23 0.77
N LYS A 204 -18.35 7.43 1.68
CA LYS A 204 -19.78 7.37 1.31
C LYS A 204 -20.16 8.34 0.19
N GLU A 205 -19.48 9.49 0.13
CA GLU A 205 -19.75 10.58 -0.80
C GLU A 205 -19.25 10.31 -2.23
N ASN A 206 -18.35 9.33 -2.42
CA ASN A 206 -17.72 9.06 -3.72
C ASN A 206 -17.95 7.64 -4.26
N ILE A 207 -18.93 6.90 -3.74
CA ILE A 207 -19.23 5.51 -4.13
C ILE A 207 -19.45 5.36 -5.64
N GLU A 208 -20.21 6.26 -6.27
CA GLU A 208 -20.48 6.22 -7.71
C GLU A 208 -19.20 6.33 -8.56
N GLN A 209 -18.20 7.07 -8.08
CA GLN A 209 -16.89 7.15 -8.74
C GLN A 209 -16.20 5.77 -8.75
N TYR A 210 -16.21 5.05 -7.63
CA TYR A 210 -15.61 3.71 -7.54
C TYR A 210 -16.38 2.67 -8.35
N ILE A 211 -17.70 2.73 -8.36
CA ILE A 211 -18.52 1.94 -9.28
C ILE A 211 -18.10 2.21 -10.73
N GLY A 212 -17.86 3.46 -11.10
CA GLY A 212 -17.36 3.84 -12.41
C GLY A 212 -15.99 3.23 -12.73
N TYR A 213 -15.03 3.20 -11.78
CA TYR A 213 -13.75 2.52 -11.98
C TYR A 213 -13.94 1.01 -12.17
N ILE A 214 -14.77 0.35 -11.36
CA ILE A 214 -15.05 -1.09 -11.47
C ILE A 214 -15.61 -1.42 -12.86
N HIS A 215 -16.57 -0.64 -13.37
CA HIS A 215 -17.10 -0.82 -14.72
C HIS A 215 -16.01 -0.71 -15.79
N ARG A 216 -15.20 0.35 -15.76
CA ARG A 216 -14.15 0.58 -16.77
C ARG A 216 -13.11 -0.54 -16.78
N PHE A 217 -12.65 -0.98 -15.61
CA PHE A 217 -11.71 -2.10 -15.52
C PHE A 217 -12.34 -3.43 -15.94
N LYS A 218 -13.61 -3.64 -15.64
CA LYS A 218 -14.37 -4.82 -16.10
C LYS A 218 -14.53 -4.85 -17.61
N GLU A 219 -14.92 -3.73 -18.23
CA GLU A 219 -15.07 -3.60 -19.68
C GLU A 219 -13.75 -3.79 -20.43
N ALA A 220 -12.64 -3.35 -19.84
CA ALA A 220 -11.31 -3.56 -20.37
C ALA A 220 -10.76 -4.99 -20.13
N GLY A 221 -11.46 -5.86 -19.39
CA GLY A 221 -10.97 -7.19 -19.03
C GLY A 221 -9.84 -7.18 -17.98
N LEU A 222 -9.68 -6.07 -17.25
CA LEU A 222 -8.59 -5.82 -16.31
C LEU A 222 -9.03 -5.81 -14.84
N LEU A 223 -10.21 -6.37 -14.54
CA LEU A 223 -10.75 -6.39 -13.18
C LEU A 223 -9.83 -7.10 -12.17
N ASN A 224 -8.95 -7.96 -12.66
CA ASN A 224 -7.92 -8.67 -11.88
C ASN A 224 -6.63 -7.86 -11.67
N ARG A 225 -6.63 -6.55 -11.95
CA ARG A 225 -5.49 -5.64 -11.81
C ARG A 225 -5.84 -4.35 -11.05
N ILE A 226 -7.04 -4.23 -10.52
CA ILE A 226 -7.45 -3.10 -9.69
C ILE A 226 -7.47 -3.51 -8.22
N LEU A 227 -7.00 -2.61 -7.37
CA LEU A 227 -7.16 -2.66 -5.92
C LEU A 227 -8.02 -1.47 -5.49
N ILE A 228 -8.76 -1.61 -4.41
CA ILE A 228 -9.63 -0.56 -3.86
C ILE A 228 -9.44 -0.50 -2.36
N SER A 229 -9.13 0.69 -1.83
CA SER A 229 -8.89 0.91 -0.42
C SER A 229 -9.44 2.24 0.09
N HIS A 230 -9.32 2.48 1.39
CA HIS A 230 -9.81 3.70 2.03
C HIS A 230 -8.74 4.78 2.21
N ASP A 231 -7.45 4.43 2.27
CA ASP A 231 -6.40 5.31 2.80
C ASP A 231 -6.78 5.86 4.18
N GLY A 232 -7.24 4.95 5.04
CA GLY A 232 -7.80 5.28 6.35
C GLY A 232 -6.74 5.40 7.44
N ASP A 233 -7.07 6.17 8.50
CA ASP A 233 -6.26 6.30 9.71
C ASP A 233 -7.18 6.51 10.90
N ALA A 234 -7.14 5.60 11.86
CA ALA A 234 -7.99 5.64 13.04
C ALA A 234 -7.35 6.43 14.21
N TYR A 235 -6.05 6.69 14.15
CA TYR A 235 -5.34 7.45 15.18
C TYR A 235 -4.23 8.32 14.55
N PRO A 236 -4.61 9.38 13.79
CA PRO A 236 -3.65 10.27 13.14
C PRO A 236 -3.08 11.28 14.14
N ALA A 237 -1.80 11.64 13.98
CA ALA A 237 -1.18 12.68 14.79
C ALA A 237 -1.77 14.07 14.47
N GLY A 238 -2.52 14.62 15.43
CA GLY A 238 -3.03 15.99 15.37
C GLY A 238 -4.02 16.29 14.24
N GLY A 239 -4.58 15.27 13.60
CA GLY A 239 -5.53 15.36 12.51
C GLY A 239 -6.86 14.67 12.82
N ASP A 240 -7.82 14.81 11.90
CA ASP A 240 -9.10 14.11 11.97
C ASP A 240 -8.94 12.64 11.58
N ILE A 241 -9.71 11.76 12.23
CA ILE A 241 -9.83 10.36 11.86
C ILE A 241 -10.27 10.26 10.39
N ARG A 242 -9.58 9.43 9.60
CA ARG A 242 -9.99 9.03 8.25
C ARG A 242 -10.65 7.65 8.32
N PRO A 243 -11.99 7.57 8.36
CA PRO A 243 -12.70 6.30 8.52
C PRO A 243 -12.47 5.35 7.34
N PHE A 244 -12.42 4.04 7.63
CA PHE A 244 -12.18 3.01 6.61
C PHE A 244 -13.17 1.83 6.69
N HIS A 245 -14.48 2.15 6.79
CA HIS A 245 -15.60 1.19 6.76
C HIS A 245 -16.53 1.36 5.55
N SER A 246 -16.27 2.35 4.66
CA SER A 246 -17.18 2.65 3.54
C SER A 246 -17.22 1.56 2.47
N ILE A 247 -16.20 0.72 2.35
CA ILE A 247 -16.23 -0.44 1.43
C ILE A 247 -17.34 -1.40 1.86
N THR A 248 -17.34 -1.83 3.12
CA THR A 248 -18.30 -2.80 3.64
C THR A 248 -19.70 -2.21 3.81
N SER A 249 -19.79 -0.97 4.30
CA SER A 249 -21.07 -0.33 4.65
C SER A 249 -21.76 0.38 3.49
N ALA A 250 -21.06 0.69 2.39
CA ALA A 250 -21.63 1.46 1.28
C ALA A 250 -21.25 0.92 -0.12
N LEU A 251 -19.97 0.67 -0.42
CA LEU A 251 -19.55 0.28 -1.77
C LEU A 251 -20.07 -1.13 -2.14
N ILE A 252 -19.87 -2.12 -1.29
CA ILE A 252 -20.36 -3.49 -1.56
C ILE A 252 -21.90 -3.52 -1.69
N PRO A 253 -22.69 -2.88 -0.79
CA PRO A 253 -24.14 -2.76 -1.00
C PRO A 253 -24.51 -2.06 -2.33
N ALA A 254 -23.80 -1.01 -2.73
CA ALA A 254 -24.03 -0.33 -4.01
C ALA A 254 -23.71 -1.25 -5.19
N MET A 255 -22.63 -2.03 -5.14
CA MET A 255 -22.29 -3.03 -6.17
C MET A 255 -23.43 -4.03 -6.33
N HIS A 256 -23.96 -4.59 -5.23
CA HIS A 256 -25.10 -5.51 -5.30
C HIS A 256 -26.34 -4.86 -5.90
N SER A 257 -26.66 -3.62 -5.53
CA SER A 257 -27.80 -2.87 -6.07
C SER A 257 -27.70 -2.62 -7.57
N GLN A 258 -26.49 -2.53 -8.09
CA GLN A 258 -26.19 -2.37 -9.54
C GLN A 258 -25.99 -3.71 -10.26
N GLY A 259 -26.26 -4.83 -9.61
CA GLY A 259 -26.26 -6.16 -10.21
C GLY A 259 -24.87 -6.79 -10.40
N PHE A 260 -23.86 -6.32 -9.70
CA PHE A 260 -22.59 -7.04 -9.68
C PHE A 260 -22.76 -8.36 -8.92
N PRO A 261 -22.33 -9.50 -9.48
CA PRO A 261 -22.40 -10.79 -8.80
C PRO A 261 -21.36 -10.86 -7.66
N GLU A 262 -21.63 -11.73 -6.68
CA GLU A 262 -20.72 -11.96 -5.54
C GLU A 262 -19.29 -12.30 -5.97
N SER A 263 -19.13 -13.01 -7.09
CA SER A 263 -17.81 -13.34 -7.65
C SER A 263 -16.96 -12.11 -8.01
N VAL A 264 -17.58 -10.95 -8.32
CA VAL A 264 -16.87 -9.69 -8.56
C VAL A 264 -16.45 -9.05 -7.23
N VAL A 265 -17.32 -9.11 -6.22
CA VAL A 265 -16.98 -8.65 -4.86
C VAL A 265 -15.80 -9.46 -4.31
N GLU A 266 -15.88 -10.78 -4.41
CA GLU A 266 -14.80 -11.69 -4.00
C GLU A 266 -13.50 -11.42 -4.79
N GLN A 267 -13.60 -11.15 -6.10
CA GLN A 267 -12.45 -10.81 -6.92
C GLN A 267 -11.74 -9.54 -6.40
N LEU A 268 -12.49 -8.49 -6.12
CA LEU A 268 -11.94 -7.18 -5.74
C LEU A 268 -11.40 -7.15 -4.31
N PHE A 269 -12.10 -7.78 -3.36
CA PHE A 269 -11.82 -7.60 -1.94
C PHE A 269 -11.18 -8.82 -1.25
N SER A 270 -10.96 -9.91 -2.00
CA SER A 270 -10.28 -11.10 -1.50
C SER A 270 -9.18 -11.57 -2.45
N ARG A 271 -9.52 -11.90 -3.70
CA ARG A 271 -8.55 -12.50 -4.64
C ARG A 271 -7.49 -11.50 -5.09
N ASN A 272 -7.88 -10.30 -5.48
CA ASN A 272 -6.93 -9.28 -5.94
C ASN A 272 -5.92 -8.91 -4.85
N PRO A 273 -6.32 -8.56 -3.60
CA PRO A 273 -5.36 -8.32 -2.54
C PRO A 273 -4.47 -9.55 -2.27
N GLY A 274 -5.05 -10.75 -2.17
CA GLY A 274 -4.28 -11.96 -1.96
C GLY A 274 -3.23 -12.22 -3.04
N GLU A 275 -3.54 -11.95 -4.31
CA GLU A 275 -2.62 -12.09 -5.44
C GLU A 275 -1.58 -10.97 -5.49
N ALA A 276 -1.99 -9.71 -5.22
CA ALA A 276 -1.11 -8.56 -5.24
C ALA A 276 0.00 -8.67 -4.19
N TYR A 277 -0.35 -9.09 -2.96
CA TYR A 277 0.57 -9.17 -1.85
C TYR A 277 1.18 -10.58 -1.63
N ALA A 278 0.90 -11.54 -2.52
CA ALA A 278 1.53 -12.84 -2.44
C ALA A 278 3.05 -12.74 -2.53
N VAL A 279 3.74 -13.25 -1.51
CA VAL A 279 5.21 -13.22 -1.42
C VAL A 279 5.78 -14.21 -2.43
N ARG A 280 6.21 -13.68 -3.57
CA ARG A 280 6.87 -14.44 -4.65
C ARG A 280 7.68 -13.53 -5.55
N VAL A 281 8.84 -13.98 -6.01
CA VAL A 281 9.65 -13.26 -6.99
C VAL A 281 8.94 -13.30 -8.36
N ARG A 282 8.68 -12.15 -8.94
CA ARG A 282 8.04 -12.00 -10.25
C ARG A 282 9.06 -11.49 -11.27
N ARG A 283 9.32 -12.28 -12.30
CA ARG A 283 10.28 -11.95 -13.37
C ARG A 283 9.60 -12.00 -14.73
N TYR A 284 10.05 -11.16 -15.66
CA TYR A 284 9.65 -11.27 -17.07
C TYR A 284 9.97 -12.67 -17.63
N GLY A 285 9.03 -13.25 -18.39
CA GLY A 285 9.25 -14.49 -19.13
C GLY A 285 9.16 -15.79 -18.32
N PHE A 286 8.88 -15.74 -17.02
CA PHE A 286 8.43 -16.92 -16.29
C PHE A 286 6.91 -17.01 -16.39
N GLU A 287 6.42 -18.04 -17.08
CA GLU A 287 4.98 -18.33 -17.21
C GLU A 287 4.31 -18.37 -15.81
N ARG A 288 3.15 -17.78 -15.78
CA ARG A 288 2.27 -17.70 -14.58
C ARG A 288 1.65 -19.05 -14.26
#